data_89fb3c38db2312bddd0553cd4ce7bf3f
#
_entry.id   89fb3c38db2312bddd0553cd4ce7bf3f
#
_cell.length_a   1.000
_cell.length_b   1.000
_cell.length_c   1.000
_cell.angle_alpha   90.00
_cell.angle_beta   90.00
_cell.angle_gamma   90.00
#
_symmetry.space_group_name_H-M   'P 1'
#
loop_
_entity.id
_entity.type
_entity.pdbx_description
1 polymer ?
#
loop_
_entity_poly.entity_id
_entity_poly.type
_entity_poly.pdbx_seq_one_letter_code
_entity_poly.pdbx_strand_id
1 'polypeptide(L)'
;GRFSILHDGARRRQTITCHPTRDVQSFVADARRILAARVSLPPGVYLEYAGAAEAQKAATRELLLHTAIAAVGILLLLGIVLGHWRNLLVVLANLPFALAGGVLIIYGAKISGAGGLGSLTMGSLVGFVTLFGVTTRNAIMLLSHCEHLVTQDGLPWNLATATRAASERLVPILMTATVTALGLLPLALKSGEAGCEIEGPMALVILGGLATSTALNLLVLPTLALRFGRFGLTRADEPIST
;
A
#
# COMPACT_ATOMS: atom_id res chain seq x y z
N GLY A 1 22.64 -7.36 45.01
CA GLY A 1 21.32 -7.75 45.48
C GLY A 1 20.23 -7.24 44.58
N ARG A 2 19.13 -7.95 44.40
CA ARG A 2 17.98 -7.52 43.62
C ARG A 2 17.15 -6.58 44.49
N PHE A 3 16.97 -5.33 44.02
CA PHE A 3 16.22 -4.32 44.79
C PHE A 3 14.69 -4.49 44.67
N SER A 4 14.21 -5.18 43.63
CA SER A 4 12.79 -5.45 43.44
C SER A 4 12.57 -6.82 42.81
N ILE A 5 11.50 -7.50 43.22
CA ILE A 5 11.03 -8.75 42.60
C ILE A 5 9.72 -8.40 41.90
N LEU A 6 9.76 -8.39 40.59
CA LEU A 6 8.57 -8.16 39.75
C LEU A 6 7.70 -9.41 39.73
N HIS A 7 6.38 -9.23 39.88
CA HIS A 7 5.38 -10.28 39.74
C HIS A 7 4.39 -9.90 38.62
N ASP A 8 4.01 -10.88 37.85
CA ASP A 8 2.97 -10.77 36.81
C ASP A 8 2.09 -12.03 36.92
N GLY A 9 0.76 -11.84 37.07
CA GLY A 9 -0.17 -12.96 37.27
C GLY A 9 0.21 -13.90 38.42
N ALA A 10 0.66 -13.34 39.60
CA ALA A 10 1.14 -14.07 40.76
C ALA A 10 2.43 -14.90 40.56
N ARG A 11 3.15 -14.73 39.44
CA ARG A 11 4.40 -15.40 39.12
C ARG A 11 5.57 -14.45 39.16
N ARG A 12 6.73 -14.91 39.61
CA ARG A 12 7.95 -14.10 39.59
C ARG A 12 8.39 -13.90 38.13
N ARG A 13 8.69 -12.66 37.76
CA ARG A 13 9.14 -12.28 36.43
C ARG A 13 10.53 -11.65 36.50
N GLN A 14 11.40 -12.05 35.57
CA GLN A 14 12.66 -11.37 35.30
C GLN A 14 12.64 -10.88 33.86
N THR A 15 12.83 -9.59 33.67
CA THR A 15 12.81 -8.96 32.35
C THR A 15 14.23 -8.74 31.86
N ILE A 16 14.52 -9.20 30.63
CA ILE A 16 15.76 -8.91 29.93
C ILE A 16 15.37 -8.00 28.77
N THR A 17 15.84 -6.76 28.79
CA THR A 17 15.55 -5.78 27.74
C THR A 17 16.69 -5.76 26.74
N CYS A 18 16.36 -5.88 25.45
CA CYS A 18 17.29 -5.82 24.33
C CYS A 18 16.88 -4.70 23.38
N HIS A 19 17.86 -3.94 22.89
CA HIS A 19 17.67 -2.91 21.87
C HIS A 19 18.37 -3.38 20.59
N PRO A 20 17.69 -4.07 19.66
CA PRO A 20 18.32 -4.53 18.45
C PRO A 20 18.58 -3.36 17.49
N THR A 21 19.74 -3.38 16.82
CA THR A 21 20.11 -2.42 15.77
C THR A 21 19.64 -2.84 14.39
N ARG A 22 18.99 -4.02 14.29
CA ARG A 22 18.40 -4.58 13.08
C ARG A 22 16.90 -4.75 13.25
N ASP A 23 16.22 -5.19 12.20
CA ASP A 23 14.79 -5.47 12.25
C ASP A 23 14.39 -6.34 13.44
N VAL A 24 13.41 -5.87 14.23
CA VAL A 24 12.99 -6.47 15.49
C VAL A 24 12.42 -7.89 15.29
N GLN A 25 11.70 -8.13 14.22
CA GLN A 25 11.09 -9.44 13.96
C GLN A 25 12.12 -10.51 13.64
N SER A 26 13.11 -10.19 12.79
CA SER A 26 14.22 -11.09 12.47
C SER A 26 15.09 -11.37 13.70
N PHE A 27 15.32 -10.36 14.55
CA PHE A 27 16.04 -10.52 15.81
C PHE A 27 15.32 -11.48 16.75
N VAL A 28 14.00 -11.31 16.96
CA VAL A 28 13.21 -12.17 17.86
C VAL A 28 13.13 -13.60 17.33
N ALA A 29 13.03 -13.80 16.02
CA ALA A 29 13.03 -15.13 15.41
C ALA A 29 14.36 -15.86 15.63
N ASP A 30 15.48 -15.17 15.45
CA ASP A 30 16.81 -15.71 15.72
C ASP A 30 17.02 -15.98 17.22
N ALA A 31 16.61 -15.06 18.08
CA ALA A 31 16.70 -15.22 19.52
C ALA A 31 15.91 -16.45 20.01
N ARG A 32 14.69 -16.64 19.51
CA ARG A 32 13.89 -17.85 19.81
C ARG A 32 14.62 -19.12 19.43
N ARG A 33 15.18 -19.16 18.23
CA ARG A 33 15.91 -20.34 17.71
C ARG A 33 17.17 -20.63 18.54
N ILE A 34 17.94 -19.60 18.86
CA ILE A 34 19.22 -19.76 19.59
C ILE A 34 18.95 -20.15 21.06
N LEU A 35 17.97 -19.50 21.71
CA LEU A 35 17.62 -19.78 23.11
C LEU A 35 17.03 -21.19 23.25
N ALA A 36 16.17 -21.62 22.33
CA ALA A 36 15.63 -22.99 22.34
C ALA A 36 16.71 -24.07 22.15
N ALA A 37 17.77 -23.76 21.40
CA ALA A 37 18.89 -24.71 21.15
C ALA A 37 19.95 -24.72 22.26
N ARG A 38 20.15 -23.62 22.99
CA ARG A 38 21.29 -23.44 23.90
C ARG A 38 20.93 -23.34 25.36
N VAL A 39 19.67 -23.09 25.72
CA VAL A 39 19.26 -22.86 27.11
C VAL A 39 18.27 -23.93 27.53
N SER A 40 18.68 -24.75 28.49
CA SER A 40 17.77 -25.66 29.19
C SER A 40 17.15 -24.95 30.40
N LEU A 41 15.83 -24.76 30.35
CA LEU A 41 15.11 -24.09 31.43
C LEU A 41 14.72 -25.11 32.51
N PRO A 42 14.79 -24.74 33.83
CA PRO A 42 14.29 -25.59 34.91
C PRO A 42 12.77 -25.81 34.78
N PRO A 43 12.22 -26.87 35.35
CA PRO A 43 10.79 -27.10 35.40
C PRO A 43 10.02 -25.91 36.01
N GLY A 44 8.98 -25.44 35.33
CA GLY A 44 8.17 -24.31 35.79
C GLY A 44 8.67 -22.91 35.33
N VAL A 45 9.81 -22.83 34.65
CA VAL A 45 10.31 -21.59 34.03
C VAL A 45 10.05 -21.63 32.51
N TYR A 46 9.47 -20.56 31.99
CA TYR A 46 9.22 -20.41 30.56
C TYR A 46 9.65 -19.01 30.09
N LEU A 47 9.98 -18.90 28.81
CA LEU A 47 10.32 -17.64 28.15
C LEU A 47 9.09 -17.03 27.52
N GLU A 48 8.80 -15.81 27.91
CA GLU A 48 7.77 -14.99 27.28
C GLU A 48 8.46 -13.86 26.52
N TYR A 49 8.11 -13.72 25.24
CA TYR A 49 8.63 -12.65 24.40
C TYR A 49 7.56 -11.56 24.33
N ALA A 50 7.81 -10.45 25.01
CA ALA A 50 6.89 -9.33 25.09
C ALA A 50 7.54 -8.06 24.52
N GLY A 51 6.72 -7.09 24.19
CA GLY A 51 7.17 -5.77 23.76
C GLY A 51 6.82 -5.44 22.30
N ALA A 52 7.62 -4.57 21.67
CA ALA A 52 7.32 -4.01 20.34
C ALA A 52 7.10 -5.06 19.25
N ALA A 53 7.79 -6.20 19.30
CA ALA A 53 7.65 -7.25 18.28
C ALA A 53 6.27 -7.93 18.27
N GLU A 54 5.73 -8.24 19.45
CA GLU A 54 4.40 -8.87 19.56
C GLU A 54 3.30 -7.86 19.21
N ALA A 55 3.42 -6.63 19.71
CA ALA A 55 2.50 -5.53 19.36
C ALA A 55 2.51 -5.25 17.85
N GLN A 56 3.69 -5.21 17.23
CA GLN A 56 3.83 -5.02 15.79
C GLN A 56 3.19 -6.17 14.99
N LYS A 57 3.37 -7.42 15.42
CA LYS A 57 2.78 -8.58 14.75
C LYS A 57 1.25 -8.58 14.83
N ALA A 58 0.69 -8.28 16.02
CA ALA A 58 -0.76 -8.14 16.20
C ALA A 58 -1.32 -7.03 15.32
N ALA A 59 -0.71 -5.84 15.36
CA ALA A 59 -1.11 -4.70 14.56
C ALA A 59 -0.99 -4.96 13.04
N THR A 60 0.04 -5.68 12.58
CA THR A 60 0.17 -6.07 11.17
C THR A 60 -0.97 -7.00 10.75
N ARG A 61 -1.34 -7.97 11.58
CA ARG A 61 -2.45 -8.88 11.28
C ARG A 61 -3.78 -8.14 11.20
N GLU A 62 -4.05 -7.26 12.13
CA GLU A 62 -5.26 -6.44 12.13
C GLU A 62 -5.31 -5.51 10.92
N LEU A 63 -4.20 -4.86 10.59
CA LEU A 63 -4.08 -4.01 9.42
C LEU A 63 -4.39 -4.80 8.14
N LEU A 64 -3.78 -5.97 7.96
CA LEU A 64 -4.03 -6.80 6.77
C LEU A 64 -5.49 -7.26 6.67
N LEU A 65 -6.10 -7.64 7.79
CA LEU A 65 -7.50 -8.05 7.82
C LEU A 65 -8.43 -6.89 7.40
N HIS A 66 -8.28 -5.72 8.03
CA HIS A 66 -9.09 -4.56 7.71
C HIS A 66 -8.85 -4.06 6.29
N THR A 67 -7.60 -4.11 5.81
CA THR A 67 -7.26 -3.78 4.41
C THR A 67 -7.92 -4.73 3.42
N ALA A 68 -7.94 -6.04 3.72
CA ALA A 68 -8.60 -7.01 2.85
C ALA A 68 -10.12 -6.76 2.78
N ILE A 69 -10.77 -6.49 3.92
CA ILE A 69 -12.20 -6.16 3.98
C ILE A 69 -12.47 -4.88 3.18
N ALA A 70 -11.67 -3.83 3.38
CA ALA A 70 -11.80 -2.58 2.65
C ALA A 70 -11.59 -2.76 1.14
N ALA A 71 -10.58 -3.56 0.74
CA ALA A 71 -10.30 -3.86 -0.67
C ALA A 71 -11.48 -4.57 -1.34
N VAL A 72 -12.08 -5.57 -0.67
CA VAL A 72 -13.29 -6.25 -1.18
C VAL A 72 -14.45 -5.26 -1.32
N GLY A 73 -14.69 -4.40 -0.32
CA GLY A 73 -15.71 -3.36 -0.37
C GLY A 73 -15.50 -2.39 -1.54
N ILE A 74 -14.27 -1.94 -1.74
CA ILE A 74 -13.90 -1.05 -2.87
C ILE A 74 -14.13 -1.77 -4.20
N LEU A 75 -13.74 -3.02 -4.35
CA LEU A 75 -13.93 -3.79 -5.58
C LEU A 75 -15.41 -4.01 -5.91
N LEU A 76 -16.24 -4.26 -4.90
CA LEU A 76 -17.69 -4.37 -5.08
C LEU A 76 -18.30 -3.05 -5.54
N LEU A 77 -17.95 -1.94 -4.88
CA LEU A 77 -18.43 -0.61 -5.27
C LEU A 77 -17.96 -0.24 -6.69
N LEU A 78 -16.71 -0.54 -7.02
CA LEU A 78 -16.18 -0.33 -8.37
C LEU A 78 -16.91 -1.15 -9.42
N GLY A 79 -17.22 -2.41 -9.12
CA GLY A 79 -18.00 -3.27 -10.01
C GLY A 79 -19.39 -2.68 -10.33
N ILE A 80 -20.02 -2.08 -9.32
CA ILE A 80 -21.32 -1.40 -9.47
C ILE A 80 -21.16 -0.12 -10.29
N VAL A 81 -20.19 0.73 -9.97
CA VAL A 81 -20.03 2.05 -10.61
C VAL A 81 -19.57 1.93 -12.06
N LEU A 82 -18.62 1.02 -12.35
CA LEU A 82 -18.06 0.85 -13.69
C LEU A 82 -18.97 0.02 -14.63
N GLY A 83 -20.02 -0.62 -14.11
CA GLY A 83 -21.01 -1.38 -14.87
C GLY A 83 -20.46 -2.55 -15.70
N HIS A 84 -19.18 -2.54 -16.05
CA HIS A 84 -18.51 -3.56 -16.85
C HIS A 84 -17.30 -4.14 -16.15
N TRP A 85 -17.27 -5.45 -15.93
CA TRP A 85 -16.15 -6.15 -15.29
C TRP A 85 -14.81 -5.98 -16.02
N ARG A 86 -14.84 -5.68 -17.31
CA ARG A 86 -13.63 -5.38 -18.11
C ARG A 86 -12.95 -4.08 -17.67
N ASN A 87 -13.74 -3.05 -17.40
CA ASN A 87 -13.23 -1.77 -16.89
C ASN A 87 -12.63 -1.96 -15.49
N LEU A 88 -13.24 -2.82 -14.66
CA LEU A 88 -12.69 -3.22 -13.36
C LEU A 88 -11.33 -3.90 -13.51
N LEU A 89 -11.18 -4.83 -14.47
CA LEU A 89 -9.90 -5.48 -14.74
C LEU A 89 -8.82 -4.49 -15.19
N VAL A 90 -9.15 -3.46 -15.96
CA VAL A 90 -8.21 -2.40 -16.36
C VAL A 90 -7.71 -1.63 -15.13
N VAL A 91 -8.60 -1.29 -14.18
CA VAL A 91 -8.20 -0.68 -12.91
C VAL A 91 -7.29 -1.60 -12.10
N LEU A 92 -7.66 -2.87 -11.97
CA LEU A 92 -6.87 -3.87 -11.24
C LEU A 92 -5.50 -4.11 -11.87
N ALA A 93 -5.40 -4.12 -13.19
CA ALA A 93 -4.13 -4.30 -13.90
C ALA A 93 -3.14 -3.16 -13.64
N ASN A 94 -3.63 -1.97 -13.25
CA ASN A 94 -2.79 -0.83 -12.91
C ASN A 94 -2.15 -0.93 -11.50
N LEU A 95 -2.76 -1.71 -10.60
CA LEU A 95 -2.29 -1.82 -9.20
C LEU A 95 -0.89 -2.44 -9.05
N PRO A 96 -0.55 -3.57 -9.71
CA PRO A 96 0.78 -4.16 -9.62
C PRO A 96 1.91 -3.19 -9.99
N PHE A 97 1.66 -2.34 -10.96
CA PHE A 97 2.65 -1.36 -11.41
C PHE A 97 2.91 -0.26 -10.37
N ALA A 98 1.86 0.21 -9.71
CA ALA A 98 2.01 1.16 -8.62
C ALA A 98 2.77 0.54 -7.43
N LEU A 99 2.44 -0.70 -7.07
CA LEU A 99 3.13 -1.42 -6.02
C LEU A 99 4.60 -1.66 -6.36
N ALA A 100 4.93 -1.92 -7.64
CA ALA A 100 6.30 -2.09 -8.10
C ALA A 100 7.17 -0.87 -7.78
N GLY A 101 6.66 0.36 -7.94
CA GLY A 101 7.38 1.57 -7.58
C GLY A 101 7.69 1.69 -6.09
N GLY A 102 6.73 1.34 -5.24
CA GLY A 102 6.96 1.28 -3.80
C GLY A 102 8.01 0.23 -3.40
N VAL A 103 7.97 -0.95 -4.04
CA VAL A 103 8.95 -2.01 -3.81
C VAL A 103 10.35 -1.59 -4.28
N LEU A 104 10.46 -0.94 -5.45
CA LEU A 104 11.73 -0.45 -5.98
C LEU A 104 12.41 0.55 -5.05
N ILE A 105 11.65 1.45 -4.43
CA ILE A 105 12.23 2.40 -3.45
C ILE A 105 12.73 1.68 -2.19
N ILE A 106 11.96 0.73 -1.65
CA ILE A 106 12.41 -0.08 -0.49
C ILE A 106 13.69 -0.83 -0.84
N TYR A 107 13.75 -1.44 -2.02
CA TYR A 107 14.92 -2.17 -2.49
C TYR A 107 16.13 -1.24 -2.69
N GLY A 108 15.93 -0.07 -3.28
CA GLY A 108 16.95 0.96 -3.43
C GLY A 108 17.49 1.45 -2.08
N ALA A 109 16.64 1.70 -1.10
CA ALA A 109 17.03 2.07 0.25
C ALA A 109 17.85 0.97 0.95
N LYS A 110 17.54 -0.30 0.69
CA LYS A 110 18.31 -1.44 1.19
C LYS A 110 19.73 -1.47 0.60
N ILE A 111 19.87 -1.22 -0.69
CA ILE A 111 21.19 -1.21 -1.37
C ILE A 111 22.02 -0.02 -0.90
N SER A 112 21.41 1.13 -0.68
CA SER A 112 22.09 2.35 -0.22
C SER A 112 22.56 2.28 1.23
N GLY A 113 22.36 1.16 1.93
CA GLY A 113 22.83 0.96 3.30
C GLY A 113 22.04 1.79 4.34
N ALA A 114 20.91 2.35 3.98
CA ALA A 114 20.00 3.01 4.93
C ALA A 114 19.37 1.94 5.84
N GLY A 115 20.09 1.60 6.90
CA GLY A 115 19.73 0.53 7.83
C GLY A 115 18.31 0.69 8.38
N GLY A 116 17.51 -0.38 8.29
CA GLY A 116 16.12 -0.40 8.76
C GLY A 116 15.07 -0.02 7.72
N LEU A 117 15.40 0.79 6.69
CA LEU A 117 14.45 1.23 5.64
C LEU A 117 14.21 0.18 4.55
N GLY A 118 15.14 -0.76 4.40
CA GLY A 118 15.08 -1.82 3.38
C GLY A 118 14.26 -3.06 3.78
N SER A 119 13.50 -3.00 4.85
CA SER A 119 12.60 -4.08 5.30
C SER A 119 11.13 -3.68 5.19
N LEU A 120 10.25 -4.68 5.08
CA LEU A 120 8.81 -4.48 5.15
C LEU A 120 8.41 -4.15 6.60
N THR A 121 8.42 -2.86 6.92
CA THR A 121 8.00 -2.35 8.22
C THR A 121 6.48 -2.11 8.25
N MET A 122 5.92 -1.87 9.44
CA MET A 122 4.54 -1.42 9.57
C MET A 122 4.26 -0.18 8.73
N GLY A 123 5.18 0.79 8.74
CA GLY A 123 5.07 2.01 7.96
C GLY A 123 4.99 1.74 6.45
N SER A 124 5.84 0.85 5.93
CA SER A 124 5.80 0.48 4.51
C SER A 124 4.48 -0.21 4.13
N LEU A 125 3.91 -1.06 4.99
CA LEU A 125 2.61 -1.68 4.75
C LEU A 125 1.48 -0.65 4.68
N VAL A 126 1.45 0.29 5.62
CA VAL A 126 0.49 1.41 5.59
C VAL A 126 0.68 2.24 4.31
N GLY A 127 1.93 2.48 3.90
CA GLY A 127 2.27 3.14 2.63
C GLY A 127 1.68 2.43 1.42
N PHE A 128 1.79 1.11 1.34
CA PHE A 128 1.19 0.31 0.26
C PHE A 128 -0.33 0.36 0.25
N VAL A 129 -0.97 0.32 1.41
CA VAL A 129 -2.44 0.45 1.52
C VAL A 129 -2.90 1.83 1.04
N THR A 130 -2.20 2.89 1.45
CA THR A 130 -2.48 4.25 1.00
C THR A 130 -2.28 4.40 -0.51
N LEU A 131 -1.18 3.85 -1.04
CA LEU A 131 -0.86 3.85 -2.46
C LEU A 131 -1.94 3.14 -3.29
N PHE A 132 -2.45 2.00 -2.80
CA PHE A 132 -3.57 1.29 -3.40
C PHE A 132 -4.79 2.21 -3.57
N GLY A 133 -5.17 2.93 -2.51
CA GLY A 133 -6.31 3.86 -2.56
C GLY A 133 -6.11 5.02 -3.54
N VAL A 134 -4.93 5.65 -3.52
CA VAL A 134 -4.61 6.77 -4.43
C VAL A 134 -4.59 6.32 -5.89
N THR A 135 -3.95 5.19 -6.18
CA THR A 135 -3.86 4.65 -7.54
C THR A 135 -5.22 4.25 -8.10
N THR A 136 -6.03 3.57 -7.29
CA THR A 136 -7.40 3.18 -7.65
C THR A 136 -8.24 4.41 -7.95
N ARG A 137 -8.21 5.44 -7.11
CA ARG A 137 -8.91 6.70 -7.32
C ARG A 137 -8.53 7.35 -8.65
N ASN A 138 -7.23 7.44 -8.96
CA ASN A 138 -6.75 8.04 -10.22
C ASN A 138 -7.22 7.25 -11.44
N ALA A 139 -7.17 5.92 -11.38
CA ALA A 139 -7.64 5.05 -12.45
C ALA A 139 -9.16 5.20 -12.70
N ILE A 140 -9.96 5.24 -11.62
CA ILE A 140 -11.42 5.46 -11.71
C ILE A 140 -11.72 6.80 -12.37
N MET A 141 -11.06 7.88 -11.93
CA MET A 141 -11.29 9.21 -12.47
C MET A 141 -10.98 9.29 -13.97
N LEU A 142 -9.98 8.57 -14.45
CA LEU A 142 -9.65 8.52 -15.87
C LEU A 142 -10.69 7.69 -16.64
N LEU A 143 -11.04 6.49 -16.15
CA LEU A 143 -12.02 5.64 -16.83
C LEU A 143 -13.43 6.28 -16.86
N SER A 144 -13.87 6.86 -15.76
CA SER A 144 -15.14 7.58 -15.69
C SER A 144 -15.18 8.76 -16.67
N HIS A 145 -14.05 9.45 -16.86
CA HIS A 145 -13.94 10.50 -17.84
C HIS A 145 -13.99 9.96 -19.29
N CYS A 146 -13.36 8.83 -19.57
CA CYS A 146 -13.48 8.15 -20.85
C CYS A 146 -14.95 7.79 -21.16
N GLU A 147 -15.66 7.26 -20.16
CA GLU A 147 -17.06 6.92 -20.28
C GLU A 147 -17.94 8.14 -20.53
N HIS A 148 -17.67 9.25 -19.82
CA HIS A 148 -18.35 10.51 -20.03
C HIS A 148 -18.20 11.02 -21.48
N LEU A 149 -16.99 11.03 -22.03
CA LEU A 149 -16.73 11.47 -23.42
C LEU A 149 -17.45 10.61 -24.44
N VAL A 150 -17.63 9.32 -24.19
CA VAL A 150 -18.32 8.42 -25.10
C VAL A 150 -19.85 8.53 -24.95
N THR A 151 -20.36 8.57 -23.71
CA THR A 151 -21.82 8.50 -23.45
C THR A 151 -22.51 9.85 -23.53
N GLN A 152 -21.85 10.92 -23.06
CA GLN A 152 -22.47 12.26 -23.01
C GLN A 152 -22.06 13.13 -24.22
N ASP A 153 -20.76 13.12 -24.58
CA ASP A 153 -20.28 13.90 -25.71
C ASP A 153 -20.48 13.16 -27.06
N GLY A 154 -20.92 11.89 -27.00
CA GLY A 154 -21.19 11.08 -28.23
C GLY A 154 -19.96 10.78 -29.06
N LEU A 155 -18.75 10.88 -28.50
CA LEU A 155 -17.52 10.66 -29.23
C LEU A 155 -17.29 9.16 -29.50
N PRO A 156 -16.85 8.77 -30.70
CA PRO A 156 -16.51 7.37 -30.95
C PRO A 156 -15.31 6.97 -30.13
N TRP A 157 -15.34 5.75 -29.54
CA TRP A 157 -14.21 5.24 -28.79
C TRP A 157 -13.05 4.88 -29.70
N ASN A 158 -12.07 5.76 -29.78
CA ASN A 158 -10.87 5.61 -30.60
C ASN A 158 -9.62 6.19 -29.88
N LEU A 159 -8.47 6.09 -30.53
CA LEU A 159 -7.21 6.61 -29.99
C LEU A 159 -7.28 8.13 -29.71
N ALA A 160 -7.94 8.89 -30.55
CA ALA A 160 -8.06 10.35 -30.37
C ALA A 160 -8.86 10.68 -29.11
N THR A 161 -9.97 9.97 -28.85
CA THR A 161 -10.80 10.14 -27.66
C THR A 161 -10.04 9.70 -26.39
N ALA A 162 -9.28 8.61 -26.45
CA ALA A 162 -8.48 8.15 -25.32
C ALA A 162 -7.34 9.11 -24.98
N THR A 163 -6.64 9.64 -25.99
CA THR A 163 -5.58 10.64 -25.78
C THR A 163 -6.14 11.96 -25.26
N ARG A 164 -7.31 12.38 -25.74
CA ARG A 164 -8.04 13.55 -25.23
C ARG A 164 -8.39 13.35 -23.75
N ALA A 165 -8.97 12.22 -23.38
CA ALA A 165 -9.29 11.90 -21.99
C ALA A 165 -8.06 11.96 -21.08
N ALA A 166 -6.95 11.39 -21.53
CA ALA A 166 -5.69 11.40 -20.80
C ALA A 166 -5.13 12.83 -20.64
N SER A 167 -5.16 13.64 -21.71
CA SER A 167 -4.65 15.02 -21.66
C SER A 167 -5.49 15.93 -20.76
N GLU A 168 -6.82 15.81 -20.78
CA GLU A 168 -7.70 16.58 -19.90
C GLU A 168 -7.55 16.22 -18.41
N ARG A 169 -7.14 14.98 -18.10
CA ARG A 169 -6.89 14.51 -16.75
C ARG A 169 -5.44 14.65 -16.29
N LEU A 170 -4.53 15.00 -17.18
CA LEU A 170 -3.11 15.14 -16.87
C LEU A 170 -2.86 16.18 -15.77
N VAL A 171 -3.42 17.36 -15.91
CA VAL A 171 -3.22 18.47 -14.94
C VAL A 171 -3.75 18.12 -13.55
N PRO A 172 -5.01 17.67 -13.35
CA PRO A 172 -5.50 17.26 -12.03
C PRO A 172 -4.68 16.14 -11.38
N ILE A 173 -4.26 15.14 -12.16
CA ILE A 173 -3.45 14.02 -11.63
C ILE A 173 -2.08 14.52 -11.21
N LEU A 174 -1.40 15.34 -12.01
CA LEU A 174 -0.10 15.91 -11.66
C LEU A 174 -0.18 16.86 -10.48
N MET A 175 -1.23 17.69 -10.38
CA MET A 175 -1.42 18.55 -9.21
C MET A 175 -1.53 17.76 -7.91
N THR A 176 -2.37 16.74 -7.90
CA THR A 176 -2.53 15.88 -6.70
C THR A 176 -1.25 15.13 -6.37
N ALA A 177 -0.54 14.61 -7.36
CA ALA A 177 0.75 13.94 -7.17
C ALA A 177 1.80 14.88 -6.61
N THR A 178 1.93 16.10 -7.16
CA THR A 178 2.90 17.09 -6.71
C THR A 178 2.62 17.57 -5.29
N VAL A 179 1.36 17.88 -4.96
CA VAL A 179 0.96 18.30 -3.61
C VAL A 179 1.26 17.20 -2.59
N THR A 180 0.89 15.95 -2.92
CA THR A 180 1.17 14.82 -2.04
C THR A 180 2.69 14.60 -1.89
N ALA A 181 3.45 14.69 -2.98
CA ALA A 181 4.90 14.53 -2.95
C ALA A 181 5.57 15.62 -2.10
N LEU A 182 5.19 16.87 -2.27
CA LEU A 182 5.72 17.97 -1.46
C LEU A 182 5.36 17.85 0.02
N GLY A 183 4.14 17.40 0.33
CA GLY A 183 3.70 17.18 1.71
C GLY A 183 4.43 16.03 2.40
N LEU A 184 4.78 14.96 1.68
CA LEU A 184 5.48 13.80 2.22
C LEU A 184 7.02 13.91 2.17
N LEU A 185 7.55 14.84 1.37
CA LEU A 185 8.99 15.01 1.20
C LEU A 185 9.75 15.21 2.52
N PRO A 186 9.31 16.10 3.45
CA PRO A 186 10.02 16.27 4.71
C PRO A 186 10.03 15.01 5.58
N LEU A 187 8.96 14.19 5.56
CA LEU A 187 8.92 12.92 6.27
C LEU A 187 9.86 11.88 5.64
N ALA A 188 9.91 11.85 4.31
CA ALA A 188 10.82 10.96 3.59
C ALA A 188 12.28 11.29 3.85
N LEU A 189 12.64 12.58 3.92
CA LEU A 189 14.00 13.03 4.21
C LEU A 189 14.45 12.73 5.65
N LYS A 190 13.52 12.72 6.60
CA LYS A 190 13.76 12.33 8.00
C LYS A 190 13.62 10.83 8.24
N SER A 191 13.49 10.05 7.20
CA SER A 191 13.39 8.60 7.29
C SER A 191 14.68 8.02 7.88
N GLY A 192 14.56 7.30 9.01
CA GLY A 192 15.68 6.76 9.77
C GLY A 192 16.04 7.56 11.03
N GLU A 193 15.42 8.72 11.26
CA GLU A 193 15.54 9.44 12.53
C GLU A 193 14.64 8.80 13.59
N ALA A 194 15.05 8.94 14.88
CA ALA A 194 14.26 8.48 16.00
C ALA A 194 12.91 9.21 16.04
N GLY A 195 11.82 8.45 16.19
CA GLY A 195 10.45 8.96 16.18
C GLY A 195 9.77 8.93 14.79
N CYS A 196 10.52 8.68 13.71
CA CYS A 196 9.99 8.60 12.34
C CYS A 196 10.00 7.15 11.79
N GLU A 197 10.05 6.13 12.65
CA GLU A 197 10.19 4.72 12.27
C GLU A 197 9.01 4.20 11.43
N ILE A 198 7.83 4.79 11.56
CA ILE A 198 6.63 4.42 10.81
C ILE A 198 6.42 5.39 9.64
N GLU A 199 6.50 6.68 9.89
CA GLU A 199 6.17 7.72 8.92
C GLU A 199 7.19 7.81 7.78
N GLY A 200 8.49 7.62 8.07
CA GLY A 200 9.55 7.66 7.08
C GLY A 200 9.42 6.58 6.00
N PRO A 201 9.39 5.29 6.36
CA PRO A 201 9.16 4.22 5.39
C PRO A 201 7.83 4.33 4.64
N MET A 202 6.77 4.79 5.30
CA MET A 202 5.47 5.05 4.70
C MET A 202 5.58 6.11 3.60
N ALA A 203 6.21 7.25 3.90
CA ALA A 203 6.39 8.35 2.95
C ALA A 203 7.21 7.94 1.74
N LEU A 204 8.30 7.18 1.93
CA LEU A 204 9.13 6.66 0.84
C LEU A 204 8.35 5.75 -0.10
N VAL A 205 7.55 4.82 0.43
CA VAL A 205 6.72 3.91 -0.38
C VAL A 205 5.69 4.69 -1.19
N ILE A 206 5.02 5.66 -0.55
CA ILE A 206 4.01 6.47 -1.24
C ILE A 206 4.66 7.31 -2.34
N LEU A 207 5.80 7.95 -2.10
CA LEU A 207 6.49 8.76 -3.10
C LEU A 207 6.93 7.93 -4.31
N GLY A 208 7.56 6.76 -4.08
CA GLY A 208 7.98 5.88 -5.16
C GLY A 208 6.83 5.29 -5.95
N GLY A 209 5.83 4.84 -5.26
CA GLY A 209 4.63 4.31 -5.89
C GLY A 209 3.81 5.37 -6.61
N LEU A 210 3.76 6.59 -6.07
CA LEU A 210 3.07 7.72 -6.70
C LEU A 210 3.74 8.13 -8.01
N ALA A 211 5.08 8.20 -8.05
CA ALA A 211 5.82 8.52 -9.27
C ALA A 211 5.55 7.49 -10.38
N THR A 212 5.67 6.19 -10.06
CA THR A 212 5.40 5.12 -11.04
C THR A 212 3.94 5.04 -11.42
N SER A 213 3.01 5.13 -10.47
CA SER A 213 1.58 5.07 -10.76
C SER A 213 1.11 6.24 -11.60
N THR A 214 1.64 7.45 -11.36
CA THR A 214 1.30 8.64 -12.16
C THR A 214 1.77 8.48 -13.60
N ALA A 215 3.03 8.06 -13.81
CA ALA A 215 3.55 7.81 -15.15
C ALA A 215 2.74 6.74 -15.89
N LEU A 216 2.40 5.65 -15.22
CA LEU A 216 1.65 4.54 -15.81
C LEU A 216 0.18 4.86 -16.04
N ASN A 217 -0.46 5.61 -15.15
CA ASN A 217 -1.82 6.10 -15.36
C ASN A 217 -1.95 6.97 -16.60
N LEU A 218 -0.93 7.76 -16.91
CA LEU A 218 -0.94 8.64 -18.09
C LEU A 218 -0.57 7.92 -19.38
N LEU A 219 0.33 6.93 -19.33
CA LEU A 219 0.86 6.26 -20.52
C LEU A 219 0.18 4.92 -20.80
N VAL A 220 0.00 4.09 -19.78
CA VAL A 220 -0.43 2.71 -19.93
C VAL A 220 -1.95 2.56 -19.79
N LEU A 221 -2.57 3.29 -18.87
CA LEU A 221 -4.00 3.13 -18.64
C LEU A 221 -4.87 3.50 -19.85
N PRO A 222 -4.61 4.58 -20.62
CA PRO A 222 -5.37 4.86 -21.85
C PRO A 222 -5.22 3.78 -22.90
N THR A 223 -4.01 3.21 -23.05
CA THR A 223 -3.76 2.12 -24.01
C THR A 223 -4.43 0.81 -23.62
N LEU A 224 -4.43 0.49 -22.31
CA LEU A 224 -5.18 -0.65 -21.77
C LEU A 224 -6.69 -0.46 -21.91
N ALA A 225 -7.18 0.75 -21.65
CA ALA A 225 -8.58 1.09 -21.82
C ALA A 225 -9.03 0.97 -23.29
N LEU A 226 -8.18 1.37 -24.25
CA LEU A 226 -8.44 1.18 -25.68
C LEU A 226 -8.54 -0.29 -26.06
N ARG A 227 -7.66 -1.14 -25.53
CA ARG A 227 -7.59 -2.54 -25.93
C ARG A 227 -8.62 -3.43 -25.23
N PHE A 228 -8.91 -3.16 -23.96
CA PHE A 228 -9.72 -4.02 -23.10
C PHE A 228 -10.98 -3.35 -22.58
N GLY A 229 -11.01 -2.00 -22.50
CA GLY A 229 -12.16 -1.24 -22.01
C GLY A 229 -13.36 -1.38 -22.94
N ARG A 230 -14.54 -1.38 -22.38
CA ARG A 230 -15.80 -1.24 -23.09
C ARG A 230 -16.50 0.01 -22.56
N PHE A 231 -16.64 0.98 -23.44
CA PHE A 231 -17.39 2.21 -23.23
C PHE A 231 -18.51 2.24 -24.24
N GLY A 232 -19.74 2.36 -23.81
CA GLY A 232 -20.90 2.39 -24.70
C GLY A 232 -22.19 2.23 -23.92
N LEU A 233 -23.29 2.67 -24.49
CA LEU A 233 -24.63 2.65 -23.93
C LEU A 233 -24.92 1.31 -23.25
N THR A 234 -25.21 1.37 -21.96
CA THR A 234 -25.84 0.25 -21.24
C THR A 234 -27.16 -0.05 -21.94
N ARG A 235 -27.44 -1.31 -22.15
CA ARG A 235 -28.58 -1.90 -22.89
C ARG A 235 -29.99 -1.46 -22.40
N ALA A 236 -30.10 -0.34 -21.70
CA ALA A 236 -31.34 0.23 -21.18
C ALA A 236 -32.00 1.22 -22.14
N ASP A 237 -31.34 1.61 -23.26
CA ASP A 237 -31.86 2.57 -24.24
C ASP A 237 -32.12 1.93 -25.60
N GLU A 238 -32.51 0.64 -25.65
CA GLU A 238 -33.24 0.17 -26.85
C GLU A 238 -34.63 0.81 -26.81
N PRO A 239 -34.98 1.68 -27.78
CA PRO A 239 -36.36 2.15 -27.91
C PRO A 239 -37.23 0.91 -28.12
N ILE A 240 -38.23 0.74 -27.29
CA ILE A 240 -39.30 -0.26 -27.48
C ILE A 240 -39.88 0.04 -28.84
N SER A 241 -39.53 -0.82 -29.81
CA SER A 241 -40.17 -0.78 -31.13
C SER A 241 -41.66 -1.13 -30.97
N THR A 242 -42.46 -0.10 -31.00
CA THR A 242 -43.92 -0.21 -31.21
C THR A 242 -44.22 -0.68 -32.62
#